data_e85b4be8eb1d312233381fa57676379b
#
_entry.id   e85b4be8eb1d312233381fa57676379b
#
_cell.length_a   1.000
_cell.length_b   1.000
_cell.length_c   1.000
_cell.angle_alpha   90.00
_cell.angle_beta   90.00
_cell.angle_gamma   90.00
#
_symmetry.space_group_name_H-M   'P 1'
#
loop_
_entity.id
_entity.type
_entity.pdbx_description
1 polymer ?
#
loop_
_entity_poly.entity_id
_entity_poly.type
_entity_poly.pdbx_seq_one_letter_code
_entity_poly.pdbx_strand_id
1 'polypeptide(L)' 'MNAEFSRTLSLLRQEKGVSQRAAAGALGISQALLSHYENGIREPGLPFVVRACDYYGVSADFLLGRT' A
#
# COMPACT_ATOMS: atom_id res chain seq x y z
N MET A 1 -10.41 -4.94 -3.87
CA MET A 1 -9.52 -5.77 -3.07
C MET A 1 -10.12 -5.96 -1.69
N ASN A 2 -9.56 -6.84 -0.88
CA ASN A 2 -10.17 -7.17 0.40
C ASN A 2 -9.49 -6.41 1.55
N ALA A 3 -10.02 -6.61 2.77
CA ALA A 3 -9.47 -5.98 3.98
C ALA A 3 -8.03 -6.40 4.25
N GLU A 4 -7.63 -7.57 3.77
CA GLU A 4 -6.28 -8.08 3.91
C GLU A 4 -5.27 -7.17 3.22
N PHE A 5 -5.59 -6.72 2.02
CA PHE A 5 -4.73 -5.79 1.27
C PHE A 5 -4.50 -4.50 2.06
N SER A 6 -5.59 -3.89 2.53
CA SER A 6 -5.52 -2.63 3.25
C SER A 6 -4.68 -2.73 4.51
N ARG A 7 -4.90 -3.80 5.28
CA ARG A 7 -4.17 -4.05 6.52
C ARG A 7 -2.69 -4.27 6.24
N THR A 8 -2.38 -5.11 5.26
CA THR A 8 -1.00 -5.41 4.91
C THR A 8 -0.28 -4.17 4.44
N LEU A 9 -0.93 -3.36 3.61
CA LEU A 9 -0.34 -2.12 3.11
C LEU A 9 0.04 -1.19 4.27
N SER A 10 -0.86 -1.03 5.23
CA SER A 10 -0.61 -0.18 6.40
C SER A 10 0.53 -0.73 7.27
N LEU A 11 0.54 -2.04 7.49
CA LEU A 11 1.57 -2.67 8.30
C LEU A 11 2.96 -2.57 7.66
N LEU A 12 3.04 -2.74 6.35
CA LEU A 12 4.31 -2.61 5.64
C LEU A 12 4.89 -1.21 5.79
N ARG A 13 4.04 -0.19 5.72
CA ARG A 13 4.47 1.18 5.91
C ARG A 13 5.00 1.40 7.32
N GLN A 14 4.27 0.89 8.31
CA GLN A 14 4.67 1.02 9.71
C GLN A 14 5.99 0.28 9.98
N GLU A 15 6.16 -0.90 9.41
CA GLU A 15 7.40 -1.65 9.57
C GLU A 15 8.59 -0.95 8.93
N LYS A 16 8.36 -0.27 7.81
CA LYS A 16 9.39 0.52 7.16
C LYS A 16 9.73 1.77 7.94
N GLY A 17 8.85 2.18 8.87
CA GLY A 17 9.09 3.33 9.73
C GLY A 17 8.88 4.66 9.03
N VAL A 18 8.03 4.71 8.01
CA VAL A 18 7.77 5.95 7.27
C VAL A 18 6.35 6.43 7.50
N SER A 19 6.16 7.75 7.41
CA SER A 19 4.84 8.35 7.53
C SER A 19 4.02 8.09 6.27
N GLN A 20 2.68 8.27 6.37
CA GLN A 20 1.84 8.22 5.17
C GLN A 20 2.28 9.25 4.14
N ARG A 21 2.65 10.44 4.59
CA ARG A 21 3.07 11.51 3.69
C ARG A 21 4.33 11.11 2.91
N ALA A 22 5.32 10.57 3.61
CA ALA A 22 6.56 10.15 2.96
C ALA A 22 6.32 9.00 2.00
N ALA A 23 5.54 8.00 2.41
CA ALA A 23 5.23 6.85 1.55
C ALA A 23 4.42 7.28 0.33
N ALA A 24 3.44 8.16 0.50
CA ALA A 24 2.62 8.65 -0.61
C ALA A 24 3.50 9.36 -1.64
N GLY A 25 4.44 10.20 -1.18
CA GLY A 25 5.37 10.86 -2.08
C GLY A 25 6.21 9.88 -2.88
N ALA A 26 6.73 8.84 -2.22
CA ALA A 26 7.51 7.81 -2.89
C ALA A 26 6.67 7.00 -3.87
N LEU A 27 5.40 6.79 -3.56
CA LEU A 27 4.48 6.01 -4.40
C LEU A 27 3.81 6.86 -5.49
N GLY A 28 4.05 8.18 -5.50
CA GLY A 28 3.52 9.06 -6.53
C GLY A 28 2.04 9.37 -6.41
N ILE A 29 1.50 9.34 -5.19
CA ILE A 29 0.10 9.63 -4.93
C ILE A 29 -0.02 10.63 -3.78
N SER A 30 -1.23 11.16 -3.58
CA SER A 30 -1.47 12.05 -2.44
C SER A 30 -1.56 11.25 -1.14
N GLN A 31 -1.30 11.93 -0.01
CA GLN A 31 -1.45 11.31 1.30
C GLN A 31 -2.91 10.87 1.53
N ALA A 32 -3.87 11.69 1.10
CA ALA A 32 -5.28 11.37 1.27
C ALA A 32 -5.63 10.07 0.53
N LEU A 33 -5.10 9.89 -0.68
CA LEU A 33 -5.37 8.67 -1.45
C LEU A 33 -4.73 7.45 -0.79
N LEU A 34 -3.50 7.59 -0.29
CA LEU A 34 -2.87 6.48 0.43
C LEU A 34 -3.68 6.10 1.67
N SER A 35 -4.17 7.10 2.40
CA SER A 35 -5.03 6.85 3.55
C SER A 35 -6.28 6.07 3.16
N HIS A 36 -6.90 6.41 2.04
CA HIS A 36 -8.07 5.67 1.55
C HIS A 36 -7.73 4.23 1.22
N TYR A 37 -6.56 3.98 0.62
CA TYR A 37 -6.12 2.61 0.32
C TYR A 37 -5.84 1.83 1.61
N GLU A 38 -5.21 2.45 2.58
CA GLU A 38 -4.87 1.78 3.84
C GLU A 38 -6.10 1.53 4.72
N ASN A 39 -7.18 2.26 4.51
CA ASN A 39 -8.41 2.10 5.27
C ASN A 39 -9.50 1.34 4.51
N GLY A 40 -9.19 0.85 3.31
CA GLY A 40 -10.13 0.06 2.54
C GLY A 40 -11.28 0.85 1.93
N ILE A 41 -11.15 2.19 1.87
CA ILE A 41 -12.20 3.05 1.31
C ILE A 41 -12.19 3.01 -0.21
N ARG A 42 -11.00 2.88 -0.81
CA ARG A 42 -10.84 2.82 -2.26
C ARG A 42 -9.89 1.69 -2.63
N GLU A 43 -10.08 1.12 -3.81
CA GLU A 43 -9.20 0.09 -4.34
C GLU A 43 -8.25 0.70 -5.36
N PRO A 44 -6.94 0.42 -5.27
CA PRO A 44 -6.00 0.91 -6.27
C PRO A 44 -6.03 0.03 -7.52
N GLY A 45 -5.52 0.58 -8.61
CA GLY A 45 -5.28 -0.19 -9.82
C GLY A 45 -3.93 -0.89 -9.79
N LEU A 46 -3.67 -1.70 -10.81
CA LEU A 46 -2.42 -2.45 -10.93
C LEU A 46 -1.17 -1.58 -10.89
N PRO A 47 -1.13 -0.41 -11.53
CA PRO A 47 0.09 0.41 -11.46
C PRO A 47 0.50 0.75 -10.04
N PHE A 48 -0.46 1.05 -9.15
CA PHE A 48 -0.15 1.30 -7.75
C PHE A 48 0.37 0.05 -7.07
N VAL A 49 -0.26 -1.11 -7.32
CA VAL A 49 0.14 -2.37 -6.69
C VAL A 49 1.59 -2.69 -7.04
N VAL A 50 1.97 -2.52 -8.30
CA VAL A 50 3.35 -2.76 -8.74
C VAL A 50 4.33 -1.84 -8.01
N ARG A 51 3.99 -0.54 -7.95
CA ARG A 51 4.86 0.42 -7.26
C ARG A 51 4.99 0.11 -5.76
N ALA A 52 3.89 -0.29 -5.13
CA ALA A 52 3.91 -0.62 -3.71
C ALA A 52 4.76 -1.87 -3.45
N CYS A 53 4.65 -2.88 -4.31
CA CYS A 53 5.48 -4.07 -4.19
C CYS A 53 6.97 -3.73 -4.29
N ASP A 54 7.33 -2.88 -5.24
CA ASP A 54 8.72 -2.44 -5.40
C ASP A 54 9.18 -1.63 -4.20
N TYR A 55 8.36 -0.70 -3.75
CA TYR A 55 8.72 0.20 -2.65
C TYR A 55 8.91 -0.56 -1.33
N TYR A 56 8.02 -1.50 -1.04
CA TYR A 56 8.07 -2.27 0.20
C TYR A 56 8.87 -3.56 0.09
N GLY A 57 9.32 -3.92 -1.11
CA GLY A 57 10.14 -5.11 -1.31
C GLY A 57 9.38 -6.42 -1.09
N VAL A 58 8.13 -6.48 -1.51
CA VAL A 58 7.29 -7.67 -1.34
C VAL A 58 6.68 -8.08 -2.67
N SER A 59 6.21 -9.33 -2.75
CA SER A 59 5.51 -9.81 -3.93
C SER A 59 4.06 -9.34 -3.94
N ALA A 60 3.46 -9.34 -5.13
CA ALA A 60 2.04 -9.02 -5.26
C ALA A 60 1.18 -10.03 -4.51
N ASP A 61 1.57 -11.32 -4.55
CA ASP A 61 0.83 -12.36 -3.83
C ASP A 61 0.80 -12.06 -2.33
N PHE A 62 1.94 -11.67 -1.77
CA PHE A 62 2.02 -11.31 -0.35
C PHE A 62 1.11 -10.12 -0.04
N LEU A 63 1.23 -9.07 -0.84
CA LEU A 63 0.46 -7.84 -0.62
C LEU A 63 -1.04 -8.09 -0.74
N LEU A 64 -1.44 -8.95 -1.67
CA LEU A 64 -2.85 -9.27 -1.90
C LEU A 64 -3.39 -10.36 -0.98
N GLY A 65 -2.55 -10.93 -0.12
CA GLY A 65 -2.99 -11.96 0.81
C GLY A 65 -3.27 -13.30 0.15
N ARG A 66 -2.55 -13.65 -0.91
CA ARG A 66 -2.79 -14.87 -1.69
C ARG A 66 -1.77 -15.97 -1.47
N THR A 67 -0.87 -15.78 -0.56
CA THR A 67 0.15 -16.78 -0.23
C THR A 67 -0.35 -17.84 0.71
#